data_d87a9e72959b39bede35c3495ef5a0bf
#
_entry.id   d87a9e72959b39bede35c3495ef5a0bf
#
_cell.length_a   1.000
_cell.length_b   1.000
_cell.length_c   1.000
_cell.angle_alpha   90.00
_cell.angle_beta   90.00
_cell.angle_gamma   90.00
#
_symmetry.space_group_name_H-M   'P 1'
#
loop_
_entity.id
_entity.type
_entity.pdbx_description
1 polymer ?
#
loop_
_entity_poly.entity_id
_entity_poly.type
_entity_poly.pdbx_seq_one_letter_code
_entity_poly.pdbx_strand_id
1 'polypeptide(L)'
;GHLAPSGTTHAYARAARMAGAEIELHTRVRETTPRADGGWDVVTDKGTIRAEHVVNAGGLWAREVAAMAGCYLPLHPMEHQYLVTEDLPEIHERDSEHPHVMDPGGESYLRQEGRGLCIGFYEQNAQPWAVDGTSWEFGHELLPDNLDKIADSIEFAYRRYPVLERAGVKTVIHGPFTFAPDGNPLVGPVPGLRNYWSACGVMAGFSQGGGVGLTLAQWMVEGEPERDVMAMDVARFGRWITPGYTLPKVVENYQTRFSVVYPNEELPAARPFRRTPMYDVFE
;
A
#
# COMPACT_ATOMS: atom_id res chain seq x y z
N GLY A 1 5.78 18.28 2.25
CA GLY A 1 6.00 18.09 3.68
C GLY A 1 6.11 16.62 4.04
N HIS A 2 6.60 16.33 5.22
CA HIS A 2 6.65 15.00 5.78
C HIS A 2 6.02 14.99 7.17
N LEU A 3 5.84 13.81 7.73
CA LEU A 3 5.27 13.62 9.05
C LEU A 3 5.94 12.42 9.75
N ALA A 4 5.85 12.38 11.07
CA ALA A 4 6.30 11.24 11.86
C ALA A 4 5.22 10.14 11.85
N PRO A 5 5.46 8.96 11.26
CA PRO A 5 4.44 7.92 11.10
C PRO A 5 3.79 7.50 12.42
N SER A 6 4.60 7.14 13.42
CA SER A 6 4.09 6.74 14.73
C SER A 6 3.31 7.85 15.42
N GLY A 7 3.83 9.09 15.38
CA GLY A 7 3.15 10.26 15.97
C GLY A 7 1.79 10.50 15.34
N THR A 8 1.68 10.41 14.02
CA THR A 8 0.42 10.59 13.30
C THR A 8 -0.57 9.47 13.63
N THR A 9 -0.14 8.22 13.63
CA THR A 9 -0.99 7.07 14.00
C THR A 9 -1.54 7.21 15.41
N HIS A 10 -0.69 7.60 16.39
CA HIS A 10 -1.13 7.84 17.75
C HIS A 10 -2.09 9.03 17.87
N ALA A 11 -1.89 10.09 17.08
CA ALA A 11 -2.79 11.23 17.06
C ALA A 11 -4.20 10.84 16.56
N TYR A 12 -4.30 10.08 15.48
CA TYR A 12 -5.58 9.54 15.00
C TYR A 12 -6.23 8.62 16.04
N ALA A 13 -5.49 7.72 16.64
CA ALA A 13 -6.02 6.82 17.68
C ALA A 13 -6.52 7.62 18.90
N ARG A 14 -5.80 8.66 19.32
CA ARG A 14 -6.23 9.55 20.40
C ARG A 14 -7.52 10.29 20.04
N ALA A 15 -7.60 10.86 18.85
CA ALA A 15 -8.79 11.58 18.38
C ALA A 15 -10.01 10.66 18.31
N ALA A 16 -9.85 9.43 17.82
CA ALA A 16 -10.91 8.44 17.78
C ALA A 16 -11.43 8.10 19.19
N ARG A 17 -10.53 7.87 20.17
CA ARG A 17 -10.92 7.65 21.57
C ARG A 17 -11.64 8.84 22.17
N MET A 18 -11.20 10.06 21.87
CA MET A 18 -11.87 11.28 22.34
C MET A 18 -13.29 11.42 21.76
N ALA A 19 -13.53 10.84 20.58
CA ALA A 19 -14.85 10.77 19.94
C ALA A 19 -15.67 9.54 20.38
N GLY A 20 -15.20 8.74 21.34
CA GLY A 20 -15.93 7.60 21.91
C GLY A 20 -15.59 6.25 21.29
N ALA A 21 -14.63 6.16 20.36
CA ALA A 21 -14.20 4.87 19.82
C ALA A 21 -13.38 4.08 20.86
N GLU A 22 -13.67 2.79 20.96
CA GLU A 22 -12.87 1.84 21.74
C GLU A 22 -11.76 1.26 20.85
N ILE A 23 -10.54 1.17 21.40
CA ILE A 23 -9.39 0.60 20.70
C ILE A 23 -8.79 -0.48 21.59
N GLU A 24 -8.96 -1.72 21.14
CA GLU A 24 -8.46 -2.91 21.83
C GLU A 24 -7.14 -3.37 21.20
N LEU A 25 -6.05 -3.14 21.92
CA LEU A 25 -4.73 -3.61 21.52
C LEU A 25 -4.53 -5.08 21.90
N HIS A 26 -3.63 -5.76 21.21
CA HIS A 26 -3.31 -7.17 21.44
C HIS A 26 -4.58 -8.04 21.45
N THR A 27 -5.47 -7.76 20.48
CA THR A 27 -6.76 -8.42 20.33
C THR A 27 -6.91 -8.83 18.88
N ARG A 28 -6.44 -10.01 18.55
CA ARG A 28 -6.46 -10.53 17.20
C ARG A 28 -7.85 -11.04 16.83
N VAL A 29 -8.36 -10.62 15.67
CA VAL A 29 -9.52 -11.23 15.06
C VAL A 29 -9.14 -12.61 14.53
N ARG A 30 -9.95 -13.62 14.86
CA ARG A 30 -9.74 -15.02 14.48
C ARG A 30 -10.73 -15.48 13.42
N GLU A 31 -11.95 -14.92 13.44
CA GLU A 31 -13.02 -15.29 12.54
C GLU A 31 -14.00 -14.12 12.40
N THR A 32 -14.63 -14.02 11.23
CA THR A 32 -15.75 -13.11 10.99
C THR A 32 -16.89 -13.89 10.32
N THR A 33 -18.04 -13.99 10.99
CA THR A 33 -19.18 -14.78 10.52
C THR A 33 -20.41 -13.91 10.33
N PRO A 34 -21.05 -13.93 9.13
CA PRO A 34 -22.27 -13.18 8.90
C PRO A 34 -23.44 -13.77 9.69
N ARG A 35 -24.29 -12.91 10.20
CA ARG A 35 -25.51 -13.25 10.94
C ARG A 35 -26.76 -13.13 10.07
N ALA A 36 -27.80 -13.85 10.44
CA ALA A 36 -29.08 -13.82 9.73
C ALA A 36 -29.75 -12.43 9.72
N ASP A 37 -29.49 -11.60 10.73
CA ASP A 37 -29.98 -10.23 10.84
C ASP A 37 -29.21 -9.22 9.96
N GLY A 38 -28.13 -9.67 9.34
CA GLY A 38 -27.27 -8.88 8.48
C GLY A 38 -26.08 -8.24 9.19
N GLY A 39 -25.94 -8.46 10.49
CA GLY A 39 -24.74 -8.11 11.26
C GLY A 39 -23.67 -9.21 11.19
N TRP A 40 -22.67 -9.10 12.05
CA TRP A 40 -21.51 -9.97 12.08
C TRP A 40 -21.16 -10.40 13.51
N ASP A 41 -20.73 -11.63 13.66
CA ASP A 41 -19.99 -12.09 14.82
C ASP A 41 -18.50 -12.04 14.51
N VAL A 42 -17.75 -11.22 15.26
CA VAL A 42 -16.30 -11.06 15.15
C VAL A 42 -15.64 -11.76 16.34
N VAL A 43 -15.05 -12.90 16.08
CA VAL A 43 -14.37 -13.70 17.12
C VAL A 43 -12.95 -13.19 17.29
N THR A 44 -12.57 -12.92 18.53
CA THR A 44 -11.23 -12.43 18.88
C THR A 44 -10.60 -13.30 19.97
N ASP A 45 -9.31 -13.08 20.24
CA ASP A 45 -8.60 -13.72 21.36
C ASP A 45 -9.22 -13.43 22.73
N LYS A 46 -10.02 -12.37 22.85
CA LYS A 46 -10.62 -11.91 24.11
C LYS A 46 -12.14 -12.14 24.19
N GLY A 47 -12.74 -12.66 23.16
CA GLY A 47 -14.18 -12.92 23.08
C GLY A 47 -14.78 -12.55 21.75
N THR A 48 -16.11 -12.67 21.67
CA THR A 48 -16.88 -12.40 20.43
C THR A 48 -17.58 -11.05 20.54
N ILE A 49 -17.40 -10.23 19.51
CA ILE A 49 -18.06 -8.93 19.36
C ILE A 49 -19.17 -9.10 18.33
N ARG A 50 -20.36 -8.62 18.67
CA ARG A 50 -21.47 -8.49 17.71
C ARG A 50 -21.47 -7.09 17.13
N ALA A 51 -21.33 -7.01 15.81
CA ALA A 51 -21.26 -5.76 15.09
C ALA A 51 -22.34 -5.67 14.00
N GLU A 52 -22.89 -4.50 13.76
CA GLU A 52 -23.74 -4.25 12.60
C GLU A 52 -22.92 -4.18 11.33
N HIS A 53 -21.75 -3.55 11.39
CA HIS A 53 -20.84 -3.37 10.29
C HIS A 53 -19.42 -3.86 10.66
N VAL A 54 -18.72 -4.39 9.69
CA VAL A 54 -17.29 -4.73 9.81
C VAL A 54 -16.52 -3.94 8.75
N VAL A 55 -15.43 -3.30 9.15
CA VAL A 55 -14.49 -2.64 8.25
C VAL A 55 -13.16 -3.40 8.29
N ASN A 56 -12.78 -3.98 7.17
CA ASN A 56 -11.44 -4.53 7.00
C ASN A 56 -10.46 -3.39 6.69
N ALA A 57 -9.59 -3.08 7.63
CA ALA A 57 -8.46 -2.16 7.49
C ALA A 57 -7.15 -2.89 7.84
N GLY A 58 -7.04 -4.16 7.47
CA GLY A 58 -6.01 -5.11 7.91
C GLY A 58 -4.62 -4.90 7.33
N GLY A 59 -4.40 -3.90 6.46
CA GLY A 59 -3.08 -3.57 5.90
C GLY A 59 -2.44 -4.77 5.21
N LEU A 60 -1.28 -5.23 5.69
CA LEU A 60 -0.59 -6.41 5.16
C LEU A 60 -1.42 -7.69 5.25
N TRP A 61 -2.30 -7.80 6.24
CA TRP A 61 -3.17 -8.97 6.48
C TRP A 61 -4.57 -8.80 5.86
N ALA A 62 -4.79 -7.79 5.02
CA ALA A 62 -6.11 -7.51 4.45
C ALA A 62 -6.72 -8.69 3.68
N ARG A 63 -5.90 -9.47 2.97
CA ARG A 63 -6.34 -10.67 2.24
C ARG A 63 -6.82 -11.77 3.21
N GLU A 64 -6.04 -11.99 4.24
CA GLU A 64 -6.30 -13.00 5.27
C GLU A 64 -7.56 -12.67 6.07
N VAL A 65 -7.74 -11.39 6.42
CA VAL A 65 -8.97 -10.91 7.07
C VAL A 65 -10.18 -11.01 6.14
N ALA A 66 -10.02 -10.69 4.86
CA ALA A 66 -11.08 -10.86 3.86
C ALA A 66 -11.48 -12.34 3.67
N ALA A 67 -10.49 -13.23 3.69
CA ALA A 67 -10.73 -14.67 3.58
C ALA A 67 -11.57 -15.21 4.76
N MET A 68 -11.45 -14.64 5.96
CA MET A 68 -12.31 -14.98 7.11
C MET A 68 -13.78 -14.71 6.81
N ALA A 69 -14.09 -13.67 6.02
CA ALA A 69 -15.43 -13.33 5.58
C ALA A 69 -15.87 -14.06 4.29
N GLY A 70 -15.03 -14.96 3.76
CA GLY A 70 -15.30 -15.70 2.53
C GLY A 70 -15.16 -14.87 1.26
N CYS A 71 -14.42 -13.76 1.28
CA CYS A 71 -14.18 -12.95 0.08
C CYS A 71 -12.69 -12.84 -0.27
N TYR A 72 -12.45 -12.53 -1.54
CA TYR A 72 -11.11 -12.26 -2.07
C TYR A 72 -10.92 -10.75 -2.31
N LEU A 73 -9.94 -10.16 -1.68
CA LEU A 73 -9.47 -8.81 -2.00
C LEU A 73 -8.23 -8.89 -2.89
N PRO A 74 -8.23 -8.24 -4.06
CA PRO A 74 -7.10 -8.28 -5.00
C PRO A 74 -5.97 -7.38 -4.52
N LEU A 75 -5.22 -7.85 -3.55
CA LEU A 75 -4.06 -7.18 -2.97
C LEU A 75 -2.86 -8.11 -2.96
N HIS A 76 -1.68 -7.53 -3.09
CA HIS A 76 -0.44 -8.28 -2.88
C HIS A 76 0.62 -7.38 -2.23
N PRO A 77 1.30 -7.85 -1.17
CA PRO A 77 2.46 -7.14 -0.64
C PRO A 77 3.66 -7.26 -1.58
N MET A 78 4.37 -6.16 -1.74
CA MET A 78 5.65 -6.06 -2.44
C MET A 78 6.74 -5.65 -1.46
N GLU A 79 7.92 -6.21 -1.62
CA GLU A 79 9.10 -5.72 -0.92
C GLU A 79 9.47 -4.33 -1.44
N HIS A 80 9.82 -3.46 -0.52
CA HIS A 80 10.32 -2.13 -0.84
C HIS A 80 11.41 -1.72 0.12
N GLN A 81 12.46 -1.10 -0.40
CA GLN A 81 13.52 -0.61 0.46
C GLN A 81 13.99 0.78 0.07
N TYR A 82 14.49 1.49 1.07
CA TYR A 82 15.12 2.78 0.90
C TYR A 82 16.35 2.89 1.80
N LEU A 83 17.24 3.79 1.43
CA LEU A 83 18.47 4.07 2.13
C LEU A 83 18.35 5.39 2.87
N VAL A 84 18.94 5.46 4.06
CA VAL A 84 19.21 6.71 4.76
C VAL A 84 20.72 6.90 4.83
N THR A 85 21.20 8.04 4.37
CA THR A 85 22.64 8.34 4.37
C THR A 85 23.11 8.78 5.76
N GLU A 86 24.43 8.71 5.96
CA GLU A 86 25.08 9.46 7.02
C GLU A 86 24.89 10.97 6.82
N ASP A 87 25.31 11.73 7.81
CA ASP A 87 25.23 13.20 7.79
C ASP A 87 26.04 13.76 6.61
N LEU A 88 25.46 14.71 5.91
CA LEU A 88 26.04 15.41 4.78
C LEU A 88 26.14 16.91 5.09
N PRO A 89 27.33 17.52 5.06
CA PRO A 89 27.49 18.93 5.37
C PRO A 89 26.56 19.84 4.56
N GLU A 90 26.42 19.56 3.25
CA GLU A 90 25.57 20.34 2.35
C GLU A 90 24.10 20.33 2.71
N ILE A 91 23.67 19.32 3.47
CA ILE A 91 22.27 19.16 3.88
C ILE A 91 22.02 19.94 5.18
N HIS A 92 22.93 19.87 6.14
CA HIS A 92 22.68 20.46 7.46
C HIS A 92 23.14 21.92 7.61
N GLU A 93 23.89 22.46 6.65
CA GLU A 93 24.30 23.87 6.66
C GLU A 93 23.22 24.85 6.22
N ARG A 94 22.04 24.35 5.87
CA ARG A 94 20.90 25.17 5.44
C ARG A 94 19.94 25.46 6.59
N ASP A 95 19.37 26.65 6.55
CA ASP A 95 18.32 27.10 7.51
C ASP A 95 16.92 26.49 7.20
N SER A 96 16.77 25.81 6.05
CA SER A 96 15.50 25.21 5.62
C SER A 96 15.72 23.86 4.99
N GLU A 97 14.75 22.97 5.13
CA GLU A 97 14.77 21.66 4.47
C GLU A 97 14.81 21.78 2.95
N HIS A 98 15.46 20.80 2.32
CA HIS A 98 15.42 20.63 0.88
C HIS A 98 14.04 20.19 0.40
N PRO A 99 13.59 20.62 -0.79
CA PRO A 99 12.40 20.07 -1.41
C PRO A 99 12.50 18.55 -1.57
N HIS A 100 11.35 17.87 -1.46
CA HIS A 100 11.27 16.47 -1.87
C HIS A 100 11.41 16.39 -3.38
N VAL A 101 12.14 15.39 -3.84
CA VAL A 101 12.37 15.13 -5.25
C VAL A 101 11.68 13.82 -5.61
N MET A 102 10.91 13.83 -6.69
CA MET A 102 10.43 12.65 -7.39
C MET A 102 11.09 12.65 -8.75
N ASP A 103 11.87 11.63 -9.04
CA ASP A 103 12.60 11.49 -10.31
C ASP A 103 12.05 10.31 -11.13
N PRO A 104 11.06 10.54 -12.00
CA PRO A 104 10.51 9.47 -12.83
C PRO A 104 11.56 8.84 -13.75
N GLY A 105 12.54 9.62 -14.24
CA GLY A 105 13.60 9.10 -15.09
C GLY A 105 14.60 8.20 -14.37
N GLY A 106 14.71 8.35 -13.05
CA GLY A 106 15.56 7.51 -12.19
C GLY A 106 14.77 6.53 -11.33
N GLU A 107 13.45 6.43 -11.54
CA GLU A 107 12.55 5.56 -10.77
C GLU A 107 12.78 5.68 -9.25
N SER A 108 13.08 6.93 -8.80
CA SER A 108 13.52 7.20 -7.44
C SER A 108 12.81 8.40 -6.80
N TYR A 109 12.80 8.42 -5.50
CA TYR A 109 12.43 9.58 -4.71
C TYR A 109 13.51 9.89 -3.67
N LEU A 110 13.67 11.19 -3.37
CA LEU A 110 14.68 11.65 -2.44
C LEU A 110 14.11 12.76 -1.57
N ARG A 111 14.43 12.72 -0.28
CA ARG A 111 14.10 13.76 0.68
C ARG A 111 15.19 13.91 1.73
N GLN A 112 15.21 15.04 2.39
CA GLN A 112 16.02 15.20 3.58
C GLN A 112 15.49 14.31 4.73
N GLU A 113 16.42 13.68 5.45
CA GLU A 113 16.15 12.93 6.67
C GLU A 113 17.16 13.36 7.74
N GLY A 114 16.70 14.22 8.66
CA GLY A 114 17.59 14.83 9.65
C GLY A 114 18.69 15.63 8.95
N ARG A 115 19.95 15.19 9.13
CA ARG A 115 21.16 15.81 8.54
C ARG A 115 21.69 15.09 7.30
N GLY A 116 20.98 14.08 6.84
CA GLY A 116 21.31 13.29 5.65
C GLY A 116 20.14 13.26 4.67
N LEU A 117 20.14 12.27 3.80
CA LEU A 117 19.13 12.04 2.76
C LEU A 117 18.50 10.67 2.92
N CYS A 118 17.21 10.59 2.67
CA CYS A 118 16.50 9.34 2.43
C CYS A 118 16.27 9.21 0.93
N ILE A 119 16.68 8.10 0.34
CA ILE A 119 16.46 7.78 -1.06
C ILE A 119 15.84 6.39 -1.20
N GLY A 120 14.75 6.30 -1.97
CA GLY A 120 14.11 5.03 -2.27
C GLY A 120 13.83 4.88 -3.76
N PHE A 121 13.57 3.63 -4.16
CA PHE A 121 13.48 3.22 -5.55
C PHE A 121 12.23 2.38 -5.80
N TYR A 122 11.74 2.41 -7.05
CA TYR A 122 10.80 1.45 -7.58
C TYR A 122 11.52 0.65 -8.66
N GLU A 123 12.29 -0.33 -8.19
CA GLU A 123 13.18 -1.11 -9.02
C GLU A 123 12.46 -2.08 -9.96
N GLN A 124 13.07 -2.34 -11.13
CA GLN A 124 12.53 -3.28 -12.11
C GLN A 124 12.60 -4.74 -11.62
N ASN A 125 13.57 -5.08 -10.77
CA ASN A 125 13.66 -6.40 -10.12
C ASN A 125 12.74 -6.50 -8.90
N ALA A 126 11.48 -6.12 -9.07
CA ALA A 126 10.47 -6.09 -8.02
C ALA A 126 10.16 -7.48 -7.48
N GLN A 127 10.10 -7.61 -6.16
CA GLN A 127 9.84 -8.89 -5.50
C GLN A 127 8.52 -8.86 -4.74
N PRO A 128 7.58 -9.76 -5.07
CA PRO A 128 6.39 -9.96 -4.25
C PRO A 128 6.76 -10.64 -2.93
N TRP A 129 6.12 -10.20 -1.86
CA TRP A 129 6.32 -10.75 -0.53
C TRP A 129 5.08 -11.52 -0.06
N ALA A 130 5.28 -12.58 0.74
CA ALA A 130 4.21 -13.40 1.31
C ALA A 130 3.17 -13.84 0.25
N VAL A 131 3.66 -14.46 -0.84
CA VAL A 131 2.81 -14.91 -1.96
C VAL A 131 1.70 -15.85 -1.46
N ASP A 132 2.04 -16.77 -0.56
CA ASP A 132 1.14 -17.78 -0.02
C ASP A 132 0.35 -17.30 1.23
N GLY A 133 0.50 -16.04 1.61
CA GLY A 133 -0.17 -15.43 2.75
C GLY A 133 0.78 -14.80 3.76
N THR A 134 0.29 -13.72 4.39
CA THR A 134 1.05 -12.99 5.40
C THR A 134 1.03 -13.74 6.73
N SER A 135 2.20 -14.06 7.28
CA SER A 135 2.28 -14.68 8.60
C SER A 135 1.64 -13.79 9.66
N TRP A 136 0.84 -14.38 10.53
CA TRP A 136 0.25 -13.65 11.65
C TRP A 136 1.26 -13.26 12.72
N GLU A 137 2.42 -13.87 12.72
CA GLU A 137 3.52 -13.58 13.65
C GLU A 137 4.47 -12.48 13.15
N PHE A 138 4.32 -12.07 11.88
CA PHE A 138 5.08 -10.95 11.34
C PHE A 138 4.63 -9.63 11.99
N GLY A 139 5.56 -8.83 12.46
CA GLY A 139 5.25 -7.50 13.02
C GLY A 139 6.44 -6.91 13.78
N HIS A 140 6.55 -5.59 13.74
CA HIS A 140 7.64 -4.82 14.36
C HIS A 140 9.05 -5.24 13.90
N GLU A 141 9.14 -5.77 12.69
CA GLU A 141 10.40 -6.25 12.11
C GLU A 141 10.56 -5.72 10.70
N LEU A 142 11.81 -5.66 10.27
CA LEU A 142 12.20 -5.35 8.90
C LEU A 142 12.65 -6.64 8.21
N LEU A 143 12.57 -6.64 6.89
CA LEU A 143 13.18 -7.69 6.08
C LEU A 143 14.71 -7.51 6.08
N PRO A 144 15.48 -8.58 5.87
CA PRO A 144 16.91 -8.47 5.64
C PRO A 144 17.22 -7.53 4.47
N ASP A 145 18.29 -6.77 4.58
CA ASP A 145 18.76 -5.88 3.50
C ASP A 145 19.02 -6.68 2.23
N ASN A 146 18.63 -6.11 1.09
CA ASN A 146 18.85 -6.70 -0.22
C ASN A 146 19.32 -5.61 -1.20
N LEU A 147 20.56 -5.19 -1.05
CA LEU A 147 21.14 -4.12 -1.88
C LEU A 147 21.34 -4.57 -3.33
N ASP A 148 21.59 -5.85 -3.57
CA ASP A 148 21.75 -6.40 -4.93
C ASP A 148 20.47 -6.20 -5.76
N LYS A 149 19.32 -6.25 -5.14
CA LYS A 149 18.03 -6.01 -5.78
C LYS A 149 17.88 -4.61 -6.36
N ILE A 150 18.50 -3.61 -5.72
CA ILE A 150 18.44 -2.19 -6.10
C ILE A 150 19.77 -1.63 -6.64
N ALA A 151 20.76 -2.50 -6.95
CA ALA A 151 22.08 -2.08 -7.35
C ALA A 151 22.07 -1.15 -8.57
N ASP A 152 21.31 -1.51 -9.62
CA ASP A 152 21.17 -0.68 -10.83
C ASP A 152 20.55 0.70 -10.52
N SER A 153 19.58 0.72 -9.63
CA SER A 153 18.93 1.97 -9.19
C SER A 153 19.88 2.85 -8.39
N ILE A 154 20.72 2.25 -7.53
CA ILE A 154 21.77 2.96 -6.78
C ILE A 154 22.80 3.55 -7.75
N GLU A 155 23.28 2.79 -8.72
CA GLU A 155 24.24 3.28 -9.74
C GLU A 155 23.65 4.46 -10.52
N PHE A 156 22.38 4.36 -10.90
CA PHE A 156 21.70 5.45 -11.57
C PHE A 156 21.58 6.69 -10.66
N ALA A 157 21.25 6.49 -9.38
CA ALA A 157 21.13 7.57 -8.41
C ALA A 157 22.45 8.32 -8.18
N TYR A 158 23.58 7.65 -8.18
CA TYR A 158 24.88 8.30 -8.10
C TYR A 158 25.12 9.26 -9.25
N ARG A 159 24.75 8.89 -10.46
CA ARG A 159 24.83 9.77 -11.62
C ARG A 159 23.87 10.96 -11.55
N ARG A 160 22.72 10.78 -10.92
CA ARG A 160 21.68 11.81 -10.77
C ARG A 160 21.94 12.77 -9.63
N TYR A 161 22.49 12.24 -8.53
CA TYR A 161 22.74 12.95 -7.29
C TYR A 161 24.20 12.75 -6.85
N PRO A 162 25.16 13.48 -7.44
CA PRO A 162 26.59 13.26 -7.17
C PRO A 162 27.01 13.35 -5.70
N VAL A 163 26.21 14.00 -4.86
CA VAL A 163 26.43 14.05 -3.41
C VAL A 163 26.41 12.66 -2.78
N LEU A 164 25.67 11.72 -3.36
CA LEU A 164 25.54 10.35 -2.86
C LEU A 164 26.82 9.52 -3.03
N GLU A 165 27.71 9.85 -3.98
CA GLU A 165 28.98 9.14 -4.19
C GLU A 165 29.90 9.17 -2.96
N ARG A 166 29.75 10.19 -2.12
CA ARG A 166 30.52 10.36 -0.88
C ARG A 166 29.71 10.15 0.37
N ALA A 167 28.43 9.81 0.23
CA ALA A 167 27.54 9.56 1.35
C ALA A 167 27.71 8.11 1.83
N GLY A 168 28.05 7.92 3.10
CA GLY A 168 27.92 6.63 3.76
C GLY A 168 26.46 6.25 3.92
N VAL A 169 26.15 4.95 3.95
CA VAL A 169 24.81 4.44 4.28
C VAL A 169 24.71 4.25 5.78
N LYS A 170 23.83 5.02 6.42
CA LYS A 170 23.55 4.94 7.85
C LYS A 170 22.63 3.77 8.19
N THR A 171 21.61 3.58 7.38
CA THR A 171 20.66 2.47 7.56
C THR A 171 19.93 2.16 6.27
N VAL A 172 19.53 0.91 6.16
CA VAL A 172 18.61 0.41 5.13
C VAL A 172 17.28 0.11 5.80
N ILE A 173 16.20 0.55 5.22
CA ILE A 173 14.85 0.19 5.66
C ILE A 173 14.24 -0.66 4.56
N HIS A 174 14.02 -1.93 4.86
CA HIS A 174 13.43 -2.90 3.94
C HIS A 174 12.19 -3.53 4.56
N GLY A 175 11.06 -3.38 3.92
CA GLY A 175 9.79 -3.90 4.43
C GLY A 175 8.73 -4.05 3.35
N PRO A 176 7.68 -4.83 3.63
CA PRO A 176 6.59 -5.03 2.69
C PRO A 176 5.53 -3.95 2.80
N PHE A 177 4.87 -3.62 1.69
CA PHE A 177 3.63 -2.86 1.69
C PHE A 177 2.70 -3.29 0.53
N THR A 178 1.39 -3.10 0.71
CA THR A 178 0.37 -3.71 -0.15
C THR A 178 0.00 -2.85 -1.35
N PHE A 179 -0.26 -3.52 -2.47
CA PHE A 179 -0.78 -2.91 -3.70
C PHE A 179 -2.01 -3.64 -4.20
N ALA A 180 -2.95 -2.88 -4.77
CA ALA A 180 -3.94 -3.41 -5.70
C ALA A 180 -3.37 -3.45 -7.13
N PRO A 181 -4.00 -4.17 -8.08
CA PRO A 181 -3.50 -4.29 -9.46
C PRO A 181 -3.30 -2.97 -10.20
N ASP A 182 -4.06 -1.95 -9.86
CA ASP A 182 -3.98 -0.60 -10.43
C ASP A 182 -3.29 0.40 -9.50
N GLY A 183 -2.79 -0.05 -8.34
CA GLY A 183 -2.13 0.80 -7.34
C GLY A 183 -3.06 1.76 -6.58
N ASN A 184 -4.36 1.71 -6.79
CA ASN A 184 -5.32 2.52 -6.04
C ASN A 184 -5.87 1.75 -4.83
N PRO A 185 -6.27 2.44 -3.75
CA PRO A 185 -6.90 1.80 -2.59
C PRO A 185 -8.14 0.98 -2.95
N LEU A 186 -8.50 0.05 -2.07
CA LEU A 186 -9.77 -0.69 -2.10
C LEU A 186 -10.66 -0.18 -0.98
N VAL A 187 -11.57 0.73 -1.29
CA VAL A 187 -12.44 1.41 -0.33
C VAL A 187 -13.90 1.20 -0.70
N GLY A 188 -14.75 1.01 0.30
CA GLY A 188 -16.19 0.90 0.09
C GLY A 188 -16.78 -0.47 0.47
N PRO A 189 -18.09 -0.68 0.17
CA PRO A 189 -18.78 -1.92 0.49
C PRO A 189 -18.27 -3.07 -0.37
N VAL A 190 -17.95 -4.20 0.26
CA VAL A 190 -17.45 -5.38 -0.46
C VAL A 190 -18.60 -6.08 -1.17
N PRO A 191 -18.56 -6.24 -2.51
CA PRO A 191 -19.63 -6.86 -3.26
C PRO A 191 -19.98 -8.27 -2.77
N GLY A 192 -21.25 -8.52 -2.53
CA GLY A 192 -21.76 -9.82 -2.07
C GLY A 192 -21.73 -10.03 -0.56
N LEU A 193 -21.19 -9.10 0.21
CA LEU A 193 -21.17 -9.15 1.67
C LEU A 193 -21.94 -7.97 2.24
N ARG A 194 -23.06 -8.24 2.90
CA ARG A 194 -23.85 -7.20 3.54
C ARG A 194 -23.10 -6.62 4.74
N ASN A 195 -23.02 -5.28 4.82
CA ASN A 195 -22.43 -4.56 5.94
C ASN A 195 -20.94 -4.91 6.20
N TYR A 196 -20.23 -5.38 5.16
CA TYR A 196 -18.80 -5.61 5.20
C TYR A 196 -18.09 -4.61 4.26
N TRP A 197 -17.11 -3.91 4.78
CA TRP A 197 -16.48 -2.78 4.13
C TRP A 197 -14.97 -2.98 4.03
N SER A 198 -14.37 -2.39 3.03
CA SER A 198 -12.91 -2.38 2.83
C SER A 198 -12.34 -0.98 2.99
N ALA A 199 -11.21 -0.87 3.66
CA ALA A 199 -10.30 0.27 3.69
C ALA A 199 -8.85 -0.25 3.56
N CYS A 200 -8.59 -0.96 2.46
CA CYS A 200 -7.35 -1.71 2.26
C CYS A 200 -6.55 -1.18 1.07
N GLY A 201 -5.30 -1.64 0.93
CA GLY A 201 -4.44 -1.26 -0.19
C GLY A 201 -4.08 0.22 -0.23
N VAL A 202 -4.19 0.92 0.89
CA VAL A 202 -3.85 2.35 1.00
C VAL A 202 -2.34 2.48 1.12
N MET A 203 -1.61 2.27 0.01
CA MET A 203 -0.15 2.24 0.05
C MET A 203 0.47 3.58 0.44
N ALA A 204 -0.11 4.69 0.01
CA ALA A 204 0.27 6.04 0.43
C ALA A 204 -0.48 6.45 1.70
N GLY A 205 -0.47 5.58 2.73
CA GLY A 205 -1.35 5.61 3.89
C GLY A 205 -1.44 6.95 4.59
N PHE A 206 -0.33 7.63 4.83
CA PHE A 206 -0.33 8.89 5.54
C PHE A 206 -0.84 10.07 4.72
N SER A 207 -0.72 10.04 3.40
CA SER A 207 -1.27 11.09 2.54
C SER A 207 -2.76 10.85 2.20
N GLN A 208 -3.22 9.61 2.22
CA GLN A 208 -4.57 9.24 1.82
C GLN A 208 -5.48 8.82 3.00
N GLY A 209 -4.91 8.38 4.12
CA GLY A 209 -5.65 7.74 5.21
C GLY A 209 -6.78 8.61 5.79
N GLY A 210 -6.56 9.90 5.95
CA GLY A 210 -7.60 10.83 6.40
C GLY A 210 -8.77 10.93 5.43
N GLY A 211 -8.47 11.05 4.12
CA GLY A 211 -9.48 11.07 3.06
C GLY A 211 -10.25 9.76 2.95
N VAL A 212 -9.53 8.62 3.01
CA VAL A 212 -10.14 7.28 3.01
C VAL A 212 -11.10 7.11 4.18
N GLY A 213 -10.67 7.48 5.39
CA GLY A 213 -11.51 7.40 6.59
C GLY A 213 -12.76 8.26 6.50
N LEU A 214 -12.64 9.52 6.04
CA LEU A 214 -13.76 10.41 5.85
C LEU A 214 -14.76 9.88 4.81
N THR A 215 -14.26 9.50 3.64
CA THR A 215 -15.07 8.94 2.55
C THR A 215 -15.85 7.71 2.99
N LEU A 216 -15.17 6.78 3.68
CA LEU A 216 -15.81 5.57 4.15
C LEU A 216 -16.87 5.84 5.21
N ALA A 217 -16.59 6.77 6.15
CA ALA A 217 -17.55 7.17 7.16
C ALA A 217 -18.82 7.79 6.56
N GLN A 218 -18.66 8.69 5.58
CA GLN A 218 -19.79 9.27 4.83
C GLN A 218 -20.59 8.16 4.12
N TRP A 219 -19.91 7.26 3.43
CA TRP A 219 -20.56 6.18 2.70
C TRP A 219 -21.35 5.24 3.63
N MET A 220 -20.79 4.92 4.79
CA MET A 220 -21.46 4.07 5.77
C MET A 220 -22.69 4.73 6.43
N VAL A 221 -22.62 6.03 6.68
CA VAL A 221 -23.66 6.78 7.43
C VAL A 221 -24.72 7.34 6.49
N GLU A 222 -24.32 7.87 5.35
CA GLU A 222 -25.21 8.59 4.42
C GLU A 222 -25.63 7.73 3.22
N GLY A 223 -24.99 6.57 3.02
CA GLY A 223 -25.27 5.63 1.91
C GLY A 223 -24.45 5.90 0.66
N GLU A 224 -23.81 7.06 0.54
CA GLU A 224 -22.94 7.44 -0.57
C GLU A 224 -21.84 8.40 -0.11
N PRO A 225 -20.66 8.42 -0.76
CA PRO A 225 -19.62 9.38 -0.47
C PRO A 225 -19.92 10.72 -1.14
N GLU A 226 -19.53 11.82 -0.51
CA GLU A 226 -19.67 13.18 -1.07
C GLU A 226 -18.93 13.38 -2.40
N ARG A 227 -17.87 12.61 -2.61
CA ARG A 227 -16.98 12.73 -3.78
C ARG A 227 -17.02 11.47 -4.61
N ASP A 228 -16.80 11.63 -5.92
CA ASP A 228 -16.57 10.49 -6.81
C ASP A 228 -15.27 9.77 -6.41
N VAL A 229 -15.43 8.51 -6.03
CA VAL A 229 -14.33 7.63 -5.59
C VAL A 229 -14.27 6.34 -6.42
N MET A 230 -14.84 6.35 -7.63
CA MET A 230 -14.88 5.16 -8.50
C MET A 230 -13.50 4.51 -8.67
N ALA A 231 -12.45 5.29 -8.76
CA ALA A 231 -11.09 4.77 -8.87
C ALA A 231 -10.58 4.05 -7.60
N MET A 232 -11.26 4.22 -6.45
CA MET A 232 -10.94 3.53 -5.19
C MET A 232 -12.00 2.51 -4.79
N ASP A 233 -13.18 2.53 -5.42
CA ASP A 233 -14.25 1.59 -5.10
C ASP A 233 -13.76 0.15 -5.28
N VAL A 234 -13.90 -0.66 -4.23
CA VAL A 234 -13.54 -2.08 -4.28
C VAL A 234 -14.35 -2.83 -5.34
N ALA A 235 -15.55 -2.38 -5.67
CA ALA A 235 -16.42 -2.96 -6.67
C ALA A 235 -15.92 -2.82 -8.12
N ARG A 236 -14.92 -1.97 -8.38
CA ARG A 236 -14.28 -1.86 -9.72
C ARG A 236 -13.63 -3.17 -10.15
N PHE A 237 -13.26 -4.00 -9.18
CA PHE A 237 -12.80 -5.36 -9.41
C PHE A 237 -13.96 -6.35 -9.26
N GLY A 238 -14.50 -6.80 -10.38
CA GLY A 238 -15.57 -7.78 -10.41
C GLY A 238 -15.10 -9.21 -10.13
N ARG A 239 -16.00 -10.19 -10.30
CA ARG A 239 -15.72 -11.62 -10.08
C ARG A 239 -14.66 -12.22 -11.01
N TRP A 240 -14.25 -11.50 -12.03
CA TRP A 240 -13.22 -11.89 -12.99
C TRP A 240 -11.79 -11.82 -12.39
N ILE A 241 -11.61 -11.14 -11.28
CA ILE A 241 -10.30 -11.00 -10.65
C ILE A 241 -9.91 -12.29 -9.92
N THR A 242 -8.70 -12.73 -10.16
CA THR A 242 -8.13 -13.96 -9.59
C THR A 242 -6.74 -13.69 -9.04
N PRO A 243 -6.19 -14.57 -8.16
CA PRO A 243 -4.80 -14.49 -7.73
C PRO A 243 -3.81 -14.48 -8.90
N GLY A 244 -4.06 -15.27 -9.94
CA GLY A 244 -3.23 -15.32 -11.16
C GLY A 244 -3.25 -14.04 -11.98
N TYR A 245 -4.29 -13.22 -11.85
CA TYR A 245 -4.31 -11.87 -12.41
C TYR A 245 -3.68 -10.86 -11.46
N THR A 246 -4.00 -10.93 -10.18
CA THR A 246 -3.59 -9.93 -9.18
C THR A 246 -2.08 -9.84 -9.05
N LEU A 247 -1.40 -10.96 -8.86
CA LEU A 247 0.04 -10.97 -8.60
C LEU A 247 0.86 -10.35 -9.75
N PRO A 248 0.75 -10.80 -11.02
CA PRO A 248 1.52 -10.18 -12.09
C PRO A 248 1.15 -8.70 -12.31
N LYS A 249 -0.12 -8.31 -12.13
CA LYS A 249 -0.53 -6.90 -12.24
C LYS A 249 0.03 -6.02 -11.14
N VAL A 250 0.11 -6.53 -9.92
CA VAL A 250 0.73 -5.80 -8.80
C VAL A 250 2.23 -5.62 -9.04
N VAL A 251 2.92 -6.66 -9.50
CA VAL A 251 4.35 -6.56 -9.86
C VAL A 251 4.56 -5.52 -10.95
N GLU A 252 3.79 -5.58 -12.04
CA GLU A 252 3.85 -4.61 -13.13
C GLU A 252 3.55 -3.18 -12.65
N ASN A 253 2.53 -2.99 -11.81
CA ASN A 253 2.20 -1.69 -11.25
C ASN A 253 3.33 -1.12 -10.39
N TYR A 254 4.00 -1.96 -9.62
CA TYR A 254 5.18 -1.56 -8.84
C TYR A 254 6.32 -1.11 -9.77
N GLN A 255 6.68 -1.93 -10.76
CA GLN A 255 7.77 -1.68 -11.71
C GLN A 255 7.54 -0.42 -12.55
N THR A 256 6.29 -0.16 -12.91
CA THR A 256 5.92 0.99 -13.76
C THR A 256 5.45 2.21 -12.97
N ARG A 257 5.73 2.25 -11.65
CA ARG A 257 5.22 3.30 -10.76
C ARG A 257 5.58 4.72 -11.19
N PHE A 258 6.74 4.89 -11.79
CA PHE A 258 7.20 6.17 -12.32
C PHE A 258 7.07 6.31 -13.84
N SER A 259 6.63 5.27 -14.51
CA SER A 259 6.45 5.30 -15.95
C SER A 259 5.28 6.20 -16.36
N VAL A 260 5.47 6.98 -17.39
CA VAL A 260 4.39 7.74 -18.01
C VAL A 260 3.63 6.81 -18.95
N VAL A 261 2.41 6.47 -18.57
CA VAL A 261 1.51 5.64 -19.39
C VAL A 261 0.66 6.56 -20.27
N TYR A 262 0.57 6.27 -21.56
CA TYR A 262 -0.30 7.01 -22.48
C TYR A 262 -1.77 6.75 -22.18
N PRO A 263 -2.67 7.71 -22.46
CA PRO A 263 -4.11 7.49 -22.30
C PRO A 263 -4.56 6.25 -23.09
N ASN A 264 -5.26 5.36 -22.42
CA ASN A 264 -5.73 4.07 -22.93
C ASN A 264 -4.64 3.04 -23.29
N GLU A 265 -3.40 3.26 -22.87
CA GLU A 265 -2.37 2.25 -22.95
C GLU A 265 -2.69 1.09 -21.99
N GLU A 266 -2.72 -0.12 -22.51
CA GLU A 266 -2.94 -1.33 -21.73
C GLU A 266 -1.59 -1.99 -21.41
N LEU A 267 -1.26 -2.07 -20.12
CA LEU A 267 -0.08 -2.80 -19.68
C LEU A 267 -0.31 -4.33 -19.78
N PRO A 268 0.70 -5.11 -20.23
CA PRO A 268 0.48 -6.47 -20.72
C PRO A 268 0.31 -7.56 -19.66
N ALA A 269 0.75 -7.33 -18.41
CA ALA A 269 0.79 -8.40 -17.42
C ALA A 269 -0.57 -9.06 -17.20
N ALA A 270 -0.55 -10.35 -16.98
CA ALA A 270 -1.70 -11.22 -16.66
C ALA A 270 -2.75 -11.39 -17.77
N ARG A 271 -2.64 -10.67 -18.87
CA ARG A 271 -3.54 -10.84 -20.03
C ARG A 271 -2.75 -10.83 -21.31
N PRO A 272 -3.09 -11.71 -22.26
CA PRO A 272 -2.51 -11.59 -23.59
C PRO A 272 -2.96 -10.29 -24.24
N PHE A 273 -2.05 -9.62 -24.93
CA PHE A 273 -2.43 -8.48 -25.78
C PHE A 273 -3.52 -8.88 -26.78
N ARG A 274 -4.47 -7.99 -26.98
CA ARG A 274 -5.37 -8.12 -28.12
C ARG A 274 -4.58 -7.80 -29.37
N ARG A 275 -4.22 -8.85 -30.11
CA ARG A 275 -3.53 -8.72 -31.39
C ARG A 275 -4.55 -8.87 -32.54
N THR A 276 -4.38 -8.07 -33.55
CA THR A 276 -5.09 -8.32 -34.81
C THR A 276 -4.50 -9.54 -35.51
N PRO A 277 -5.24 -10.24 -36.41
CA PRO A 277 -4.66 -11.35 -37.18
C PRO A 277 -3.43 -10.98 -38.02
N MET A 278 -3.22 -9.66 -38.25
CA MET A 278 -2.09 -9.15 -39.01
C MET A 278 -0.87 -8.80 -38.15
N TYR A 279 -1.00 -8.84 -36.82
CA TYR A 279 0.09 -8.44 -35.91
C TYR A 279 1.38 -9.22 -36.20
N ASP A 280 1.28 -10.54 -36.23
CA ASP A 280 2.44 -11.44 -36.43
C ASP A 280 3.03 -11.36 -37.85
N VAL A 281 2.36 -10.67 -38.77
CA VAL A 281 2.85 -10.44 -40.15
C VAL A 281 3.74 -9.18 -40.19
N PHE A 282 3.57 -8.27 -39.25
CA PHE A 282 4.32 -7.00 -39.19
C PHE A 282 5.44 -7.01 -38.14
N GLU A 283 5.50 -8.00 -37.27
CA GLU A 283 6.59 -8.23 -36.34
C GLU A 283 7.73 -9.01 -37.01
#